data_57d0f1f3660e6c941aa52996c56013f6
#
_entry.id   57d0f1f3660e6c941aa52996c56013f6
#
_cell.length_a   1.000
_cell.length_b   1.000
_cell.length_c   1.000
_cell.angle_alpha   90.00
_cell.angle_beta   90.00
_cell.angle_gamma   90.00
#
_symmetry.space_group_name_H-M   'P 1'
#
loop_
_entity.id
_entity.type
_entity.pdbx_description
1 polymer ?
#
loop_
_entity_poly.entity_id
_entity_poly.type
_entity_poly.pdbx_seq_one_letter_code
_entity_poly.pdbx_strand_id
1 'polypeptide(L)'
;MAEKPSYFITTPIYYVNADPHLGTAYCTMLADVQARFRRAAGYDVKFLTGMDEHGEKVAEAAAEHGMTPQEWCDSQAPLFTELWRELEISNDDFIRTTEPRQHHAVQYLWERMRESGYLYKGSYDGWYCVPEETYFTETQVEKADEERGTKGEHLCPDCGRPLERVQEESYFFKLSAFQDRLLALYDEHPEFVQPDFRMNEVRTFVAGGLQDLSVSRTTFDWGIQVPFDDGHVTYVWFDALLNYMTAVGYSVDSDEARAELARRWPAQCHVVGKDIIRFHCVIWPAMLMAIGEALPEHVFAHGFLTVRNSETGKAEKMSKSRGNAIAPRDVIDLLGVEGYRYYFMTDVIHGEDSAISFERMEQVYNADLANSWGNLVSRALNMSAKYFDGATPECPVGWSEKDGVLRGVATGIYDRYAACMERFDYVGAKDAVMELVHAANHYIE
;
A
#
# COMPACT_ATOMS: atom_id res chain seq x y z
N MET A 1 26.08 -21.88 -5.11
CA MET A 1 25.28 -21.33 -4.02
C MET A 1 23.83 -21.65 -4.37
N ALA A 2 23.01 -22.05 -3.42
CA ALA A 2 21.57 -22.22 -3.69
C ALA A 2 20.98 -20.86 -4.13
N GLU A 3 20.09 -20.90 -5.10
CA GLU A 3 19.38 -19.70 -5.56
C GLU A 3 18.54 -19.15 -4.41
N LYS A 4 18.61 -17.82 -4.19
CA LYS A 4 17.81 -17.18 -3.15
C LYS A 4 16.33 -17.23 -3.55
N PRO A 5 15.40 -17.52 -2.62
CA PRO A 5 13.99 -17.43 -2.91
C PRO A 5 13.61 -15.99 -3.29
N SER A 6 12.75 -15.82 -4.27
CA SER A 6 12.26 -14.53 -4.71
C SER A 6 11.17 -14.01 -3.75
N TYR A 7 11.11 -12.70 -3.58
CA TYR A 7 10.01 -12.03 -2.87
C TYR A 7 9.70 -10.70 -3.55
N PHE A 8 8.51 -10.57 -4.11
CA PHE A 8 8.06 -9.36 -4.76
C PHE A 8 6.96 -8.71 -3.92
N ILE A 9 7.24 -7.49 -3.45
CA ILE A 9 6.30 -6.68 -2.65
C ILE A 9 6.07 -5.33 -3.32
N THR A 10 4.84 -4.85 -3.25
CA THR A 10 4.47 -3.59 -3.88
C THR A 10 3.64 -2.71 -2.95
N THR A 11 3.69 -1.41 -3.19
CA THR A 11 2.66 -0.46 -2.74
C THR A 11 1.66 -0.19 -3.86
N PRO A 12 0.56 0.56 -3.63
CA PRO A 12 -0.15 1.20 -4.73
C PRO A 12 0.79 2.19 -5.43
N ILE A 13 0.50 2.49 -6.67
CA ILE A 13 1.02 3.71 -7.28
C ILE A 13 0.13 4.89 -6.86
N TYR A 14 0.74 6.03 -6.57
CA TYR A 14 0.06 7.13 -5.90
C TYR A 14 -0.41 8.19 -6.88
N TYR A 15 -1.64 8.63 -6.69
CA TYR A 15 -2.23 9.72 -7.46
C TYR A 15 -1.47 11.03 -7.24
N VAL A 16 -1.18 11.74 -8.33
CA VAL A 16 -0.37 12.97 -8.33
C VAL A 16 -1.21 14.25 -8.36
N ASN A 17 -2.37 14.21 -7.78
CA ASN A 17 -3.23 15.39 -7.65
C ASN A 17 -2.86 16.31 -6.47
N ALA A 18 -1.92 15.90 -5.62
CA ALA A 18 -1.39 16.66 -4.50
C ALA A 18 -0.06 16.08 -4.01
N ASP A 19 0.68 16.87 -3.20
CA ASP A 19 1.90 16.41 -2.52
C ASP A 19 1.68 15.11 -1.73
N PRO A 20 2.72 14.26 -1.62
CA PRO A 20 2.64 13.03 -0.83
C PRO A 20 2.27 13.36 0.63
N HIS A 21 1.32 12.64 1.16
CA HIS A 21 0.79 12.86 2.51
C HIS A 21 1.21 11.73 3.46
N LEU A 22 0.89 11.88 4.73
CA LEU A 22 1.29 10.94 5.77
C LEU A 22 0.80 9.50 5.51
N GLY A 23 -0.42 9.33 4.95
CA GLY A 23 -0.94 8.01 4.58
C GLY A 23 -0.13 7.34 3.46
N THR A 24 0.32 8.13 2.47
CA THR A 24 1.20 7.67 1.38
C THR A 24 2.54 7.17 1.93
N ALA A 25 3.18 7.99 2.79
CA ALA A 25 4.43 7.62 3.45
C ALA A 25 4.29 6.40 4.36
N TYR A 26 3.18 6.29 5.09
CA TYR A 26 2.87 5.16 5.95
C TYR A 26 2.73 3.85 5.17
N CYS A 27 1.95 3.83 4.10
CA CYS A 27 1.79 2.66 3.23
C CYS A 27 3.13 2.18 2.66
N THR A 28 3.94 3.13 2.13
CA THR A 28 5.24 2.80 1.56
C THR A 28 6.21 2.25 2.61
N MET A 29 6.16 2.77 3.82
CA MET A 29 7.01 2.32 4.91
C MET A 29 6.62 0.93 5.42
N LEU A 30 5.33 0.56 5.43
CA LEU A 30 4.89 -0.81 5.72
C LEU A 30 5.53 -1.82 4.77
N ALA A 31 5.51 -1.53 3.47
CA ALA A 31 6.15 -2.36 2.46
C ALA A 31 7.67 -2.38 2.61
N ASP A 32 8.30 -1.24 2.93
CA ASP A 32 9.75 -1.14 3.13
C ASP A 32 10.25 -1.98 4.30
N VAL A 33 9.54 -1.95 5.42
CA VAL A 33 9.90 -2.76 6.60
C VAL A 33 9.82 -4.25 6.29
N GLN A 34 8.80 -4.67 5.57
CA GLN A 34 8.68 -6.06 5.11
C GLN A 34 9.77 -6.44 4.11
N ALA A 35 10.08 -5.55 3.15
CA ALA A 35 11.17 -5.78 2.19
C ALA A 35 12.53 -5.92 2.88
N ARG A 36 12.83 -5.07 3.87
CA ARG A 36 14.06 -5.16 4.69
C ARG A 36 14.13 -6.45 5.48
N PHE A 37 13.03 -6.86 6.12
CA PHE A 37 12.95 -8.14 6.82
C PHE A 37 13.26 -9.31 5.90
N ARG A 38 12.64 -9.37 4.72
CA ARG A 38 12.85 -10.44 3.74
C ARG A 38 14.29 -10.46 3.21
N ARG A 39 14.89 -9.30 2.94
CA ARG A 39 16.31 -9.20 2.57
C ARG A 39 17.24 -9.73 3.67
N ALA A 40 16.96 -9.35 4.94
CA ALA A 40 17.71 -9.85 6.08
C ALA A 40 17.55 -11.37 6.28
N ALA A 41 16.37 -11.92 5.96
CA ALA A 41 16.10 -13.35 5.96
C ALA A 41 16.70 -14.11 4.76
N GLY A 42 17.40 -13.40 3.84
CA GLY A 42 18.16 -14.03 2.74
C GLY A 42 17.39 -14.14 1.43
N TYR A 43 16.22 -13.54 1.30
CA TYR A 43 15.46 -13.49 0.05
C TYR A 43 16.10 -12.53 -0.96
N ASP A 44 15.85 -12.78 -2.24
CA ASP A 44 16.04 -11.81 -3.31
C ASP A 44 14.76 -11.01 -3.49
N VAL A 45 14.75 -9.80 -2.93
CA VAL A 45 13.55 -8.96 -2.85
C VAL A 45 13.52 -7.97 -4.00
N LYS A 46 12.35 -7.83 -4.64
CA LYS A 46 11.98 -6.69 -5.46
C LYS A 46 10.89 -5.90 -4.74
N PHE A 47 11.12 -4.61 -4.50
CA PHE A 47 10.16 -3.70 -3.90
C PHE A 47 9.80 -2.60 -4.90
N LEU A 48 8.51 -2.56 -5.29
CA LEU A 48 7.95 -1.64 -6.26
C LEU A 48 7.06 -0.61 -5.57
N THR A 49 7.23 0.65 -5.94
CA THR A 49 6.31 1.76 -5.69
C THR A 49 6.23 2.63 -6.93
N GLY A 50 5.41 3.68 -6.96
CA GLY A 50 5.31 4.51 -8.15
C GLY A 50 4.22 5.58 -8.09
N MET A 51 3.93 6.16 -9.26
CA MET A 51 2.94 7.22 -9.44
C MET A 51 1.90 6.84 -10.47
N ASP A 52 0.65 7.15 -10.15
CA ASP A 52 -0.51 7.08 -11.04
C ASP A 52 -0.76 8.46 -11.61
N GLU A 53 -0.50 8.62 -12.90
CA GLU A 53 -0.37 9.91 -13.57
C GLU A 53 -1.48 10.18 -14.60
N HIS A 54 -2.35 9.21 -14.86
CA HIS A 54 -3.45 9.35 -15.81
C HIS A 54 -4.77 9.68 -15.13
N GLY A 55 -5.77 10.01 -15.93
CA GLY A 55 -7.13 10.27 -15.48
C GLY A 55 -7.52 11.75 -15.45
N GLU A 56 -8.82 11.99 -15.31
CA GLU A 56 -9.45 13.31 -15.37
C GLU A 56 -8.93 14.24 -14.26
N LYS A 57 -8.79 13.72 -13.05
CA LYS A 57 -8.36 14.44 -11.86
C LYS A 57 -6.93 14.99 -11.96
N VAL A 58 -6.03 14.27 -12.63
CA VAL A 58 -4.66 14.76 -12.88
C VAL A 58 -4.69 15.87 -13.94
N ALA A 59 -5.50 15.70 -14.98
CA ALA A 59 -5.68 16.74 -16.01
C ALA A 59 -6.28 18.03 -15.42
N GLU A 60 -7.27 17.91 -14.51
CA GLU A 60 -7.84 19.05 -13.79
C GLU A 60 -6.80 19.76 -12.92
N ALA A 61 -6.04 19.00 -12.10
CA ALA A 61 -4.98 19.57 -11.26
C ALA A 61 -3.91 20.30 -12.10
N ALA A 62 -3.53 19.76 -13.24
CA ALA A 62 -2.61 20.41 -14.17
C ALA A 62 -3.18 21.73 -14.72
N ALA A 63 -4.44 21.71 -15.15
CA ALA A 63 -5.13 22.90 -15.67
C ALA A 63 -5.25 24.02 -14.63
N GLU A 64 -5.56 23.68 -13.35
CA GLU A 64 -5.61 24.63 -12.24
C GLU A 64 -4.26 25.33 -12.02
N HIS A 65 -3.15 24.67 -12.35
CA HIS A 65 -1.78 25.23 -12.23
C HIS A 65 -1.25 25.81 -13.55
N GLY A 66 -2.06 25.81 -14.62
CA GLY A 66 -1.67 26.32 -15.93
C GLY A 66 -0.59 25.49 -16.63
N MET A 67 -0.55 24.20 -16.34
CA MET A 67 0.41 23.23 -16.89
C MET A 67 -0.29 22.23 -17.79
N THR A 68 0.46 21.58 -18.67
CA THR A 68 0.02 20.33 -19.28
C THR A 68 0.05 19.21 -18.26
N PRO A 69 -0.76 18.15 -18.43
CA PRO A 69 -0.74 17.01 -17.51
C PRO A 69 0.65 16.38 -17.34
N GLN A 70 1.44 16.28 -18.42
CA GLN A 70 2.81 15.76 -18.34
C GLN A 70 3.74 16.68 -17.53
N GLU A 71 3.70 18.00 -17.76
CA GLU A 71 4.49 18.96 -16.98
C GLU A 71 4.12 18.92 -15.49
N TRP A 72 2.85 18.77 -15.19
CA TRP A 72 2.37 18.60 -13.83
C TRP A 72 2.95 17.32 -13.19
N CYS A 73 2.80 16.16 -13.83
CA CYS A 73 3.35 14.90 -13.35
C CYS A 73 4.87 14.95 -13.16
N ASP A 74 5.60 15.57 -14.10
CA ASP A 74 7.05 15.75 -13.99
C ASP A 74 7.45 16.67 -12.83
N SER A 75 6.61 17.62 -12.46
CA SER A 75 6.82 18.49 -11.30
C SER A 75 6.56 17.78 -9.99
N GLN A 76 5.66 16.79 -9.97
CA GLN A 76 5.30 16.04 -8.75
C GLN A 76 6.27 14.90 -8.44
N ALA A 77 6.86 14.25 -9.45
CA ALA A 77 7.73 13.09 -9.27
C ALA A 77 8.89 13.32 -8.28
N PRO A 78 9.60 14.48 -8.29
CA PRO A 78 10.62 14.78 -7.29
C PRO A 78 10.10 14.81 -5.86
N LEU A 79 8.86 15.26 -5.61
CA LEU A 79 8.31 15.37 -4.25
C LEU A 79 8.16 13.98 -3.61
N PHE A 80 7.73 12.99 -4.39
CA PHE A 80 7.63 11.60 -3.93
C PHE A 80 9.02 10.98 -3.73
N THR A 81 9.88 11.07 -4.75
CA THR A 81 11.21 10.44 -4.69
C THR A 81 12.12 11.07 -3.63
N GLU A 82 12.04 12.37 -3.39
CA GLU A 82 12.74 13.04 -2.31
C GLU A 82 12.24 12.59 -0.93
N LEU A 83 10.93 12.49 -0.74
CA LEU A 83 10.37 11.98 0.51
C LEU A 83 10.78 10.52 0.75
N TRP A 84 10.78 9.67 -0.29
CA TRP A 84 11.27 8.29 -0.17
C TRP A 84 12.76 8.23 0.22
N ARG A 85 13.57 9.09 -0.37
CA ARG A 85 14.99 9.20 -0.02
C ARG A 85 15.18 9.70 1.42
N GLU A 86 14.40 10.69 1.86
CA GLU A 86 14.43 11.23 3.22
C GLU A 86 14.02 10.18 4.26
N LEU A 87 12.97 9.40 3.98
CA LEU A 87 12.50 8.30 4.82
C LEU A 87 13.32 7.01 4.67
N GLU A 88 14.39 7.01 3.87
CA GLU A 88 15.25 5.85 3.61
C GLU A 88 14.47 4.63 3.07
N ILE A 89 13.47 4.88 2.22
CA ILE A 89 12.72 3.81 1.55
C ILE A 89 13.65 3.06 0.58
N SER A 90 13.64 1.73 0.66
CA SER A 90 14.57 0.85 -0.07
C SER A 90 13.94 0.21 -1.32
N ASN A 91 13.06 0.95 -2.02
CA ASN A 91 12.46 0.48 -3.25
C ASN A 91 13.49 0.25 -4.35
N ASP A 92 13.27 -0.80 -5.14
CA ASP A 92 14.14 -1.17 -6.27
C ASP A 92 13.67 -0.55 -7.57
N ASP A 93 12.37 -0.22 -7.67
CA ASP A 93 11.76 0.40 -8.85
C ASP A 93 10.74 1.48 -8.41
N PHE A 94 10.63 2.52 -9.22
CA PHE A 94 9.65 3.58 -9.08
C PHE A 94 8.97 3.80 -10.43
N ILE A 95 7.83 3.13 -10.64
CA ILE A 95 7.12 3.15 -11.93
C ILE A 95 6.22 4.37 -12.04
N ARG A 96 6.15 4.94 -13.24
CA ARG A 96 5.21 6.00 -13.61
C ARG A 96 4.30 5.49 -14.74
N THR A 97 3.00 5.73 -14.64
CA THR A 97 2.07 5.24 -15.69
C THR A 97 2.28 5.92 -17.05
N THR A 98 2.92 7.09 -17.10
CA THR A 98 3.34 7.76 -18.34
C THR A 98 4.58 7.16 -19.00
N GLU A 99 5.26 6.19 -18.38
CA GLU A 99 6.42 5.54 -18.98
C GLU A 99 6.06 4.67 -20.19
N PRO A 100 6.91 4.62 -21.23
CA PRO A 100 6.65 3.79 -22.42
C PRO A 100 6.40 2.31 -22.09
N ARG A 101 7.05 1.76 -21.02
CA ARG A 101 6.85 0.35 -20.61
C ARG A 101 5.42 0.11 -20.15
N GLN A 102 4.80 1.07 -19.45
CA GLN A 102 3.41 0.96 -18.99
C GLN A 102 2.45 1.09 -20.17
N HIS A 103 2.65 2.07 -21.04
CA HIS A 103 1.83 2.23 -22.25
C HIS A 103 1.81 0.94 -23.09
N HIS A 104 2.97 0.36 -23.34
CA HIS A 104 3.09 -0.88 -24.10
C HIS A 104 2.36 -2.05 -23.41
N ALA A 105 2.53 -2.20 -22.09
CA ALA A 105 1.90 -3.26 -21.33
C ALA A 105 0.37 -3.15 -21.31
N VAL A 106 -0.17 -1.92 -21.15
CA VAL A 106 -1.61 -1.67 -21.14
C VAL A 106 -2.22 -1.93 -22.53
N GLN A 107 -1.56 -1.51 -23.60
CA GLN A 107 -2.03 -1.82 -24.96
C GLN A 107 -2.02 -3.33 -25.23
N TYR A 108 -1.00 -4.04 -24.75
CA TYR A 108 -0.95 -5.51 -24.82
C TYR A 108 -2.07 -6.15 -23.99
N LEU A 109 -2.38 -5.62 -22.80
CA LEU A 109 -3.50 -6.07 -21.97
C LEU A 109 -4.84 -5.95 -22.73
N TRP A 110 -5.06 -4.82 -23.42
CA TRP A 110 -6.28 -4.60 -24.20
C TRP A 110 -6.48 -5.67 -25.27
N GLU A 111 -5.43 -6.04 -26.00
CA GLU A 111 -5.48 -7.12 -27.00
C GLU A 111 -5.78 -8.48 -26.34
N ARG A 112 -5.10 -8.81 -25.23
CA ARG A 112 -5.37 -10.05 -24.47
C ARG A 112 -6.79 -10.10 -23.94
N MET A 113 -7.31 -8.98 -23.42
CA MET A 113 -8.69 -8.90 -22.94
C MET A 113 -9.71 -9.05 -24.06
N ARG A 114 -9.44 -8.46 -25.23
CA ARG A 114 -10.28 -8.64 -26.42
C ARG A 114 -10.34 -10.10 -26.85
N GLU A 115 -9.20 -10.77 -26.92
CA GLU A 115 -9.10 -12.20 -27.27
C GLU A 115 -9.78 -13.11 -26.25
N SER A 116 -9.77 -12.76 -24.98
CA SER A 116 -10.41 -13.52 -23.92
C SER A 116 -11.94 -13.57 -24.02
N GLY A 117 -12.56 -12.64 -24.75
CA GLY A 117 -14.01 -12.53 -24.90
C GLY A 117 -14.75 -11.94 -23.68
N TYR A 118 -13.99 -11.39 -22.72
CA TYR A 118 -14.54 -10.71 -21.54
C TYR A 118 -14.70 -9.20 -21.70
N LEU A 119 -14.47 -8.65 -22.92
CA LEU A 119 -14.78 -7.28 -23.28
C LEU A 119 -15.98 -7.21 -24.24
N TYR A 120 -16.78 -6.16 -24.06
CA TYR A 120 -17.80 -5.76 -25.02
C TYR A 120 -17.99 -4.25 -25.04
N LYS A 121 -18.45 -3.70 -26.16
CA LYS A 121 -18.76 -2.29 -26.30
C LYS A 121 -20.22 -2.02 -25.97
N GLY A 122 -20.50 -0.98 -25.20
CA GLY A 122 -21.83 -0.63 -24.75
C GLY A 122 -21.93 0.87 -24.42
N SER A 123 -23.07 1.29 -23.90
CA SER A 123 -23.29 2.64 -23.41
C SER A 123 -23.37 2.62 -21.89
N TYR A 124 -22.56 3.41 -21.23
CA TYR A 124 -22.70 3.69 -19.81
C TYR A 124 -23.69 4.83 -19.61
N ASP A 125 -24.62 4.67 -18.71
CA ASP A 125 -25.54 5.71 -18.25
C ASP A 125 -25.69 5.55 -16.74
N GLY A 126 -25.02 6.39 -15.96
CA GLY A 126 -24.98 6.27 -14.50
C GLY A 126 -24.25 7.42 -13.82
N TRP A 127 -23.94 7.22 -12.56
CA TRP A 127 -23.28 8.19 -11.72
C TRP A 127 -21.77 7.93 -11.64
N TYR A 128 -20.99 8.99 -11.65
CA TYR A 128 -19.54 8.93 -11.55
C TYR A 128 -19.04 9.88 -10.46
N CYS A 129 -18.13 9.40 -9.65
CA CYS A 129 -17.43 10.19 -8.64
C CYS A 129 -16.03 10.54 -9.17
N VAL A 130 -15.84 11.77 -9.63
CA VAL A 130 -14.52 12.25 -10.10
C VAL A 130 -13.44 12.08 -9.01
N PRO A 131 -13.68 12.47 -7.74
CA PRO A 131 -12.66 12.32 -6.69
C PRO A 131 -12.25 10.89 -6.35
N GLU A 132 -13.12 9.90 -6.54
CA GLU A 132 -12.82 8.48 -6.27
C GLU A 132 -12.59 7.69 -7.58
N GLU A 133 -12.82 8.36 -8.72
CA GLU A 133 -12.78 7.77 -10.06
C GLU A 133 -13.56 6.45 -10.15
N THR A 134 -14.77 6.46 -9.58
CA THR A 134 -15.59 5.26 -9.40
C THR A 134 -17.01 5.49 -9.94
N TYR A 135 -17.52 4.46 -10.61
CA TYR A 135 -18.89 4.43 -11.13
C TYR A 135 -19.87 3.88 -10.11
N PHE A 136 -21.06 4.47 -10.07
CA PHE A 136 -22.17 4.03 -9.22
C PHE A 136 -23.46 3.89 -10.01
N THR A 137 -24.22 2.85 -9.68
CA THR A 137 -25.56 2.67 -10.22
C THR A 137 -26.56 3.58 -9.50
N GLU A 138 -27.68 3.88 -10.16
CA GLU A 138 -28.79 4.63 -9.55
C GLU A 138 -29.19 4.06 -8.18
N THR A 139 -29.35 2.73 -8.10
CA THR A 139 -29.74 2.04 -6.86
C THR A 139 -28.73 2.20 -5.73
N GLN A 140 -27.43 2.22 -6.04
CA GLN A 140 -26.38 2.44 -5.03
C GLN A 140 -26.43 3.87 -4.46
N VAL A 141 -26.65 4.84 -5.34
CA VAL A 141 -26.74 6.26 -4.96
C VAL A 141 -28.01 6.52 -4.17
N GLU A 142 -29.18 6.05 -4.64
CA GLU A 142 -30.45 6.19 -3.93
C GLU A 142 -30.39 5.58 -2.53
N LYS A 143 -29.80 4.40 -2.39
CA LYS A 143 -29.64 3.74 -1.09
C LYS A 143 -28.74 4.55 -0.15
N ALA A 144 -27.63 5.05 -0.64
CA ALA A 144 -26.69 5.85 0.16
C ALA A 144 -27.31 7.19 0.58
N ASP A 145 -28.05 7.84 -0.32
CA ASP A 145 -28.79 9.07 -0.03
C ASP A 145 -29.88 8.84 1.01
N GLU A 146 -30.57 7.71 0.93
CA GLU A 146 -31.64 7.36 1.90
C GLU A 146 -31.05 7.09 3.29
N GLU A 147 -29.93 6.35 3.37
CA GLU A 147 -29.21 6.07 4.63
C GLU A 147 -28.65 7.34 5.29
N ARG A 148 -28.25 8.34 4.51
CA ARG A 148 -27.70 9.63 4.98
C ARG A 148 -28.78 10.70 5.22
N GLY A 149 -30.00 10.50 4.73
CA GLY A 149 -31.07 11.51 4.79
C GLY A 149 -30.88 12.66 3.78
N THR A 150 -30.12 12.44 2.71
CA THR A 150 -29.77 13.42 1.66
C THR A 150 -30.48 13.09 0.35
N LYS A 151 -31.70 12.63 0.42
CA LYS A 151 -32.47 12.14 -0.73
C LYS A 151 -32.51 13.13 -1.89
N GLY A 152 -31.95 12.71 -3.04
CA GLY A 152 -31.92 13.50 -4.27
C GLY A 152 -30.73 14.45 -4.39
N GLU A 153 -29.76 14.41 -3.48
CA GLU A 153 -28.51 15.14 -3.60
C GLU A 153 -27.48 14.42 -4.44
N HIS A 154 -27.70 13.14 -4.71
CA HIS A 154 -26.81 12.27 -5.53
C HIS A 154 -25.36 12.34 -5.06
N LEU A 155 -25.15 12.03 -3.78
CA LEU A 155 -23.83 12.03 -3.17
C LEU A 155 -23.13 10.67 -3.32
N CYS A 156 -21.82 10.71 -3.51
CA CYS A 156 -20.99 9.51 -3.60
C CYS A 156 -21.16 8.62 -2.36
N PRO A 157 -21.53 7.34 -2.51
CA PRO A 157 -21.66 6.40 -1.39
C PRO A 157 -20.41 6.30 -0.52
N ASP A 158 -19.22 6.43 -1.12
CA ASP A 158 -17.96 6.24 -0.43
C ASP A 158 -17.43 7.53 0.21
N CYS A 159 -17.34 8.65 -0.52
CA CYS A 159 -16.74 9.89 0.00
C CYS A 159 -17.73 11.01 0.35
N GLY A 160 -19.01 10.89 -0.02
CA GLY A 160 -20.06 11.88 0.28
C GLY A 160 -20.01 13.17 -0.56
N ARG A 161 -19.18 13.24 -1.61
CA ARG A 161 -19.13 14.38 -2.52
C ARG A 161 -20.20 14.26 -3.62
N PRO A 162 -20.60 15.36 -4.26
CA PRO A 162 -21.53 15.31 -5.39
C PRO A 162 -21.04 14.39 -6.51
N LEU A 163 -21.97 13.68 -7.12
CA LEU A 163 -21.74 12.82 -8.27
C LEU A 163 -22.12 13.55 -9.56
N GLU A 164 -21.47 13.15 -10.64
CA GLU A 164 -21.78 13.61 -11.98
C GLU A 164 -22.57 12.54 -12.76
N ARG A 165 -23.58 12.96 -13.53
CA ARG A 165 -24.28 12.04 -14.45
C ARG A 165 -23.45 11.91 -15.71
N VAL A 166 -23.02 10.69 -16.02
CA VAL A 166 -22.23 10.40 -17.20
C VAL A 166 -23.02 9.49 -18.12
N GLN A 167 -23.10 9.89 -19.38
CA GLN A 167 -23.64 9.06 -20.46
C GLN A 167 -22.62 9.04 -21.61
N GLU A 168 -21.97 7.90 -21.78
CA GLU A 168 -20.92 7.74 -22.79
C GLU A 168 -20.88 6.33 -23.37
N GLU A 169 -20.32 6.20 -24.57
CA GLU A 169 -19.94 4.90 -25.11
C GLU A 169 -18.69 4.42 -24.38
N SER A 170 -18.67 3.14 -23.99
CA SER A 170 -17.55 2.58 -23.27
C SER A 170 -17.33 1.11 -23.63
N TYR A 171 -16.11 0.63 -23.40
CA TYR A 171 -15.83 -0.79 -23.30
C TYR A 171 -16.10 -1.25 -21.88
N PHE A 172 -16.75 -2.43 -21.78
CA PHE A 172 -17.08 -3.05 -20.49
C PHE A 172 -16.29 -4.34 -20.32
N PHE A 173 -15.70 -4.48 -19.14
CA PHE A 173 -15.13 -5.73 -18.65
C PHE A 173 -16.23 -6.52 -17.94
N LYS A 174 -16.46 -7.77 -18.35
CA LYS A 174 -17.47 -8.66 -17.77
C LYS A 174 -17.08 -9.15 -16.38
N LEU A 175 -16.95 -8.21 -15.44
CA LEU A 175 -16.55 -8.49 -14.05
C LEU A 175 -17.55 -9.45 -13.36
N SER A 176 -18.84 -9.34 -13.69
CA SER A 176 -19.89 -10.22 -13.18
C SER A 176 -19.65 -11.72 -13.48
N ALA A 177 -18.95 -12.05 -14.56
CA ALA A 177 -18.61 -13.43 -14.92
C ALA A 177 -17.56 -14.07 -13.98
N PHE A 178 -16.93 -13.30 -13.13
CA PHE A 178 -15.87 -13.76 -12.20
C PHE A 178 -16.36 -13.93 -10.76
N GLN A 179 -17.62 -13.62 -10.45
CA GLN A 179 -18.15 -13.66 -9.09
C GLN A 179 -17.90 -15.01 -8.40
N ASP A 180 -18.32 -16.10 -9.02
CA ASP A 180 -18.18 -17.44 -8.42
C ASP A 180 -16.71 -17.86 -8.28
N ARG A 181 -15.86 -17.47 -9.26
CA ARG A 181 -14.41 -17.74 -9.21
C ARG A 181 -13.71 -16.96 -8.10
N LEU A 182 -14.12 -15.73 -7.85
CA LEU A 182 -13.61 -14.91 -6.76
C LEU A 182 -14.05 -15.46 -5.40
N LEU A 183 -15.32 -15.88 -5.26
CA LEU A 183 -15.79 -16.53 -4.03
C LEU A 183 -15.04 -17.83 -3.76
N ALA A 184 -14.78 -18.64 -4.79
CA ALA A 184 -13.98 -19.85 -4.68
C ALA A 184 -12.53 -19.54 -4.25
N LEU A 185 -11.90 -18.49 -4.83
CA LEU A 185 -10.58 -18.02 -4.41
C LEU A 185 -10.53 -17.70 -2.90
N TYR A 186 -11.53 -16.99 -2.37
CA TYR A 186 -11.55 -16.62 -0.95
C TYR A 186 -11.85 -17.82 -0.03
N ASP A 187 -12.52 -18.85 -0.52
CA ASP A 187 -12.74 -20.10 0.21
C ASP A 187 -11.48 -20.98 0.25
N GLU A 188 -10.76 -21.05 -0.86
CA GLU A 188 -9.55 -21.86 -1.01
C GLU A 188 -8.33 -21.20 -0.38
N HIS A 189 -8.29 -19.84 -0.37
CA HIS A 189 -7.20 -19.00 0.11
C HIS A 189 -7.70 -17.95 1.12
N PRO A 190 -8.08 -18.35 2.33
CA PRO A 190 -8.56 -17.42 3.36
C PRO A 190 -7.51 -16.37 3.77
N GLU A 191 -6.22 -16.66 3.53
CA GLU A 191 -5.08 -15.76 3.77
C GLU A 191 -4.88 -14.72 2.65
N PHE A 192 -5.60 -14.80 1.53
CA PHE A 192 -5.42 -13.92 0.37
C PHE A 192 -5.60 -12.43 0.72
N VAL A 193 -6.56 -12.10 1.58
CA VAL A 193 -6.79 -10.74 2.07
C VAL A 193 -6.49 -10.67 3.56
N GLN A 194 -5.57 -9.79 3.93
CA GLN A 194 -5.13 -9.56 5.31
C GLN A 194 -5.34 -8.11 5.74
N PRO A 195 -5.68 -7.88 7.01
CA PRO A 195 -6.04 -8.87 8.03
C PRO A 195 -7.41 -9.54 7.76
N ASP A 196 -7.68 -10.67 8.41
CA ASP A 196 -8.83 -11.56 8.15
C ASP A 196 -10.19 -10.85 8.12
N PHE A 197 -10.40 -9.83 8.94
CA PHE A 197 -11.67 -9.10 8.97
C PHE A 197 -11.92 -8.32 7.65
N ARG A 198 -10.86 -7.96 6.90
CA ARG A 198 -10.97 -7.34 5.58
C ARG A 198 -11.44 -8.34 4.52
N MET A 199 -11.08 -9.61 4.66
CA MET A 199 -11.61 -10.67 3.80
C MET A 199 -13.15 -10.73 3.88
N ASN A 200 -13.73 -10.58 5.08
CA ASN A 200 -15.18 -10.58 5.23
C ASN A 200 -15.86 -9.41 4.50
N GLU A 201 -15.23 -8.23 4.49
CA GLU A 201 -15.72 -7.07 3.74
C GLU A 201 -15.74 -7.34 2.24
N VAL A 202 -14.61 -7.82 1.69
CA VAL A 202 -14.47 -8.15 0.27
C VAL A 202 -15.45 -9.25 -0.14
N ARG A 203 -15.55 -10.32 0.65
CA ARG A 203 -16.46 -11.44 0.39
C ARG A 203 -17.91 -10.99 0.39
N THR A 204 -18.32 -10.17 1.34
CA THR A 204 -19.68 -9.63 1.41
C THR A 204 -19.99 -8.78 0.19
N PHE A 205 -19.05 -7.96 -0.27
CA PHE A 205 -19.20 -7.17 -1.46
C PHE A 205 -19.40 -8.04 -2.71
N VAL A 206 -18.56 -9.06 -2.92
CA VAL A 206 -18.66 -9.95 -4.08
C VAL A 206 -19.94 -10.79 -4.03
N ALA A 207 -20.32 -11.32 -2.87
CA ALA A 207 -21.56 -12.10 -2.69
C ALA A 207 -22.82 -11.26 -2.91
N GLY A 208 -22.73 -9.94 -2.76
CA GLY A 208 -23.83 -9.00 -3.05
C GLY A 208 -24.18 -8.87 -4.54
N GLY A 209 -23.36 -9.42 -5.43
CA GLY A 209 -23.53 -9.38 -6.89
C GLY A 209 -22.60 -8.37 -7.56
N LEU A 210 -21.76 -8.86 -8.47
CA LEU A 210 -20.87 -8.02 -9.26
C LEU A 210 -21.56 -7.54 -10.54
N GLN A 211 -21.25 -6.31 -10.92
CA GLN A 211 -21.67 -5.72 -12.19
C GLN A 211 -20.48 -5.55 -13.11
N ASP A 212 -20.75 -5.52 -14.43
CA ASP A 212 -19.71 -5.28 -15.41
C ASP A 212 -19.15 -3.87 -15.27
N LEU A 213 -17.83 -3.75 -15.44
CA LEU A 213 -17.09 -2.52 -15.20
C LEU A 213 -16.81 -1.78 -16.51
N SER A 214 -17.17 -0.49 -16.59
CA SER A 214 -16.72 0.39 -17.66
C SER A 214 -15.22 0.60 -17.54
N VAL A 215 -14.45 0.28 -18.61
CA VAL A 215 -12.97 0.27 -18.61
C VAL A 215 -12.36 1.22 -19.63
N SER A 216 -13.19 2.04 -20.29
CA SER A 216 -12.71 3.13 -21.16
C SER A 216 -13.53 4.39 -20.99
N ARG A 217 -12.98 5.52 -21.41
CA ARG A 217 -13.58 6.84 -21.35
C ARG A 217 -13.45 7.54 -22.70
N THR A 218 -14.41 8.42 -23.01
CA THR A 218 -14.44 9.25 -24.22
C THR A 218 -14.53 10.74 -23.92
N THR A 219 -14.67 11.12 -22.66
CA THR A 219 -14.89 12.50 -22.19
C THR A 219 -13.60 13.29 -22.02
N PHE A 220 -12.46 12.65 -21.94
CA PHE A 220 -11.13 13.25 -21.86
C PHE A 220 -10.10 12.40 -22.62
N ASP A 221 -8.90 12.93 -22.83
CA ASP A 221 -7.85 12.34 -23.66
C ASP A 221 -6.54 12.02 -22.90
N TRP A 222 -6.43 12.42 -21.62
CA TRP A 222 -5.26 12.15 -20.80
C TRP A 222 -5.29 10.73 -20.22
N GLY A 223 -4.69 9.81 -20.97
CA GLY A 223 -4.64 8.38 -20.63
C GLY A 223 -4.05 7.56 -21.78
N ILE A 224 -3.98 6.26 -21.60
CA ILE A 224 -3.47 5.34 -22.61
C ILE A 224 -4.60 4.99 -23.59
N GLN A 225 -4.36 5.24 -24.88
CA GLN A 225 -5.34 4.94 -25.93
C GLN A 225 -5.64 3.45 -26.04
N VAL A 226 -6.89 3.11 -26.28
CA VAL A 226 -7.29 1.76 -26.65
C VAL A 226 -6.72 1.41 -28.03
N PRO A 227 -5.90 0.34 -28.17
CA PRO A 227 -5.09 0.15 -29.40
C PRO A 227 -5.87 -0.12 -30.67
N PHE A 228 -7.14 -0.44 -30.58
CA PHE A 228 -8.02 -0.74 -31.72
C PHE A 228 -9.22 0.22 -31.82
N ASP A 229 -9.25 1.30 -31.02
CA ASP A 229 -10.31 2.33 -31.03
C ASP A 229 -9.79 3.66 -30.49
N ASP A 230 -9.32 4.52 -31.39
CA ASP A 230 -8.68 5.81 -31.08
C ASP A 230 -9.62 6.82 -30.38
N GLY A 231 -10.94 6.55 -30.36
CA GLY A 231 -11.92 7.37 -29.65
C GLY A 231 -11.99 7.13 -28.15
N HIS A 232 -11.26 6.15 -27.64
CA HIS A 232 -11.31 5.73 -26.25
C HIS A 232 -9.95 5.77 -25.58
N VAL A 233 -9.90 6.30 -24.35
CA VAL A 233 -8.76 6.14 -23.45
C VAL A 233 -9.07 5.12 -22.38
N THR A 234 -8.03 4.46 -21.88
CA THR A 234 -8.13 3.45 -20.83
C THR A 234 -8.60 4.08 -19.51
N TYR A 235 -9.55 3.45 -18.85
CA TYR A 235 -9.94 3.79 -17.49
C TYR A 235 -8.76 3.64 -16.54
N VAL A 236 -8.55 4.63 -15.68
CA VAL A 236 -7.34 4.74 -14.83
C VAL A 236 -7.01 3.48 -14.04
N TRP A 237 -7.98 2.83 -13.42
CA TRP A 237 -7.74 1.61 -12.66
C TRP A 237 -7.39 0.39 -13.52
N PHE A 238 -7.87 0.36 -14.78
CA PHE A 238 -7.51 -0.70 -15.73
C PHE A 238 -6.07 -0.54 -16.23
N ASP A 239 -5.57 0.68 -16.25
CA ASP A 239 -4.17 1.03 -16.47
C ASP A 239 -3.34 0.78 -15.20
N ALA A 240 -3.70 1.44 -14.11
CA ALA A 240 -2.91 1.47 -12.88
C ALA A 240 -2.63 0.08 -12.32
N LEU A 241 -3.62 -0.83 -12.28
CA LEU A 241 -3.43 -2.17 -11.70
C LEU A 241 -2.39 -3.02 -12.43
N LEU A 242 -2.16 -2.75 -13.72
CA LEU A 242 -1.18 -3.51 -14.50
C LEU A 242 0.28 -3.17 -14.17
N ASN A 243 0.54 -2.03 -13.50
CA ASN A 243 1.89 -1.59 -13.15
C ASN A 243 2.72 -2.70 -12.49
N TYR A 244 2.09 -3.53 -11.66
CA TYR A 244 2.73 -4.61 -10.92
C TYR A 244 3.39 -5.64 -11.83
N MET A 245 2.73 -6.00 -12.92
CA MET A 245 3.29 -6.92 -13.92
C MET A 245 4.24 -6.20 -14.89
N THR A 246 3.95 -4.95 -15.24
CA THR A 246 4.82 -4.13 -16.07
C THR A 246 6.22 -4.02 -15.48
N ALA A 247 6.33 -3.79 -14.18
CA ALA A 247 7.61 -3.64 -13.47
C ALA A 247 8.49 -4.89 -13.49
N VAL A 248 7.92 -6.04 -13.82
CA VAL A 248 8.63 -7.33 -13.90
C VAL A 248 8.71 -7.89 -15.33
N GLY A 249 8.46 -7.04 -16.35
CA GLY A 249 8.71 -7.37 -17.76
C GLY A 249 7.51 -7.95 -18.51
N TYR A 250 6.29 -7.82 -17.98
CA TYR A 250 5.09 -8.21 -18.72
C TYR A 250 5.02 -7.51 -20.08
N SER A 251 4.60 -8.22 -21.11
CA SER A 251 4.50 -7.77 -22.50
C SER A 251 5.83 -7.53 -23.26
N VAL A 252 6.98 -7.65 -22.60
CA VAL A 252 8.28 -7.46 -23.24
C VAL A 252 8.77 -8.77 -23.85
N ASP A 253 8.99 -8.79 -25.17
CA ASP A 253 9.44 -9.97 -25.88
C ASP A 253 10.97 -10.09 -25.89
N SER A 254 11.54 -10.38 -24.70
CA SER A 254 12.95 -10.73 -24.56
C SER A 254 13.11 -11.89 -23.56
N ASP A 255 14.22 -12.63 -23.66
CA ASP A 255 14.51 -13.75 -22.75
C ASP A 255 14.70 -13.25 -21.31
N GLU A 256 15.32 -12.09 -21.14
CA GLU A 256 15.55 -11.45 -19.85
C GLU A 256 14.21 -11.05 -19.17
N ALA A 257 13.30 -10.43 -19.92
CA ALA A 257 11.99 -10.04 -19.39
C ALA A 257 11.14 -11.25 -19.03
N ARG A 258 11.13 -12.29 -19.87
CA ARG A 258 10.45 -13.55 -19.54
C ARG A 258 11.02 -14.23 -18.30
N ALA A 259 12.33 -14.21 -18.13
CA ALA A 259 12.99 -14.76 -16.95
C ALA A 259 12.67 -13.93 -15.68
N GLU A 260 12.67 -12.60 -15.77
CA GLU A 260 12.32 -11.72 -14.66
C GLU A 260 10.83 -11.87 -14.27
N LEU A 261 9.92 -11.92 -15.24
CA LEU A 261 8.50 -12.19 -14.99
C LEU A 261 8.31 -13.54 -14.29
N ALA A 262 8.89 -14.62 -14.82
CA ALA A 262 8.78 -15.96 -14.24
C ALA A 262 9.40 -16.06 -12.83
N ARG A 263 10.39 -15.22 -12.52
CA ARG A 263 11.04 -15.18 -11.21
C ARG A 263 10.26 -14.39 -10.18
N ARG A 264 9.60 -13.29 -10.60
CA ARG A 264 8.98 -12.30 -9.70
C ARG A 264 7.46 -12.44 -9.60
N TRP A 265 6.81 -12.86 -10.68
CA TRP A 265 5.37 -13.02 -10.68
C TRP A 265 4.95 -14.46 -10.36
N PRO A 266 3.96 -14.70 -9.49
CA PRO A 266 3.12 -13.69 -8.82
C PRO A 266 3.82 -12.93 -7.70
N ALA A 267 3.32 -11.70 -7.41
CA ALA A 267 3.76 -10.92 -6.27
C ALA A 267 3.34 -11.63 -4.97
N GLN A 268 4.23 -11.65 -3.98
CA GLN A 268 3.93 -12.23 -2.68
C GLN A 268 3.03 -11.32 -1.85
N CYS A 269 3.11 -9.99 -2.03
CA CYS A 269 2.21 -9.09 -1.31
C CYS A 269 2.00 -7.77 -2.03
N HIS A 270 0.73 -7.36 -2.14
CA HIS A 270 0.34 -5.99 -2.40
C HIS A 270 -0.07 -5.32 -1.08
N VAL A 271 0.68 -4.31 -0.63
CA VAL A 271 0.33 -3.50 0.56
C VAL A 271 -0.50 -2.33 0.07
N VAL A 272 -1.73 -2.17 0.56
CA VAL A 272 -2.69 -1.17 0.06
C VAL A 272 -3.46 -0.49 1.19
N GLY A 273 -4.02 0.68 0.94
CA GLY A 273 -5.03 1.28 1.83
C GLY A 273 -6.36 0.56 1.73
N LYS A 274 -7.12 0.54 2.81
CA LYS A 274 -8.46 -0.10 2.84
C LYS A 274 -9.46 0.47 1.84
N ASP A 275 -9.29 1.72 1.43
CA ASP A 275 -10.10 2.44 0.44
C ASP A 275 -10.03 1.82 -0.96
N ILE A 276 -8.90 1.22 -1.31
CA ILE A 276 -8.66 0.61 -2.61
C ILE A 276 -8.68 -0.93 -2.59
N ILE A 277 -9.17 -1.50 -1.49
CA ILE A 277 -9.21 -2.97 -1.32
C ILE A 277 -10.04 -3.66 -2.41
N ARG A 278 -11.15 -3.05 -2.86
CA ARG A 278 -12.00 -3.62 -3.90
C ARG A 278 -11.27 -3.73 -5.24
N PHE A 279 -10.43 -2.75 -5.57
CA PHE A 279 -9.63 -2.79 -6.79
C PHE A 279 -8.61 -3.92 -6.76
N HIS A 280 -7.93 -4.13 -5.64
CA HIS A 280 -6.86 -5.11 -5.52
C HIS A 280 -7.33 -6.53 -5.20
N CYS A 281 -8.49 -6.67 -4.55
CA CYS A 281 -9.01 -7.98 -4.16
C CYS A 281 -10.14 -8.50 -5.06
N VAL A 282 -10.76 -7.64 -5.89
CA VAL A 282 -11.86 -8.04 -6.79
C VAL A 282 -11.49 -7.80 -8.25
N ILE A 283 -11.24 -6.53 -8.63
CA ILE A 283 -11.01 -6.16 -10.02
C ILE A 283 -9.70 -6.75 -10.54
N TRP A 284 -8.61 -6.57 -9.82
CA TRP A 284 -7.29 -7.06 -10.22
C TRP A 284 -7.23 -8.59 -10.38
N PRO A 285 -7.69 -9.41 -9.41
CA PRO A 285 -7.76 -10.84 -9.62
C PRO A 285 -8.66 -11.25 -10.80
N ALA A 286 -9.80 -10.58 -11.01
CA ALA A 286 -10.67 -10.86 -12.15
C ALA A 286 -9.98 -10.54 -13.49
N MET A 287 -9.25 -9.43 -13.58
CA MET A 287 -8.45 -9.10 -14.77
C MET A 287 -7.41 -10.17 -15.06
N LEU A 288 -6.66 -10.61 -14.06
CA LEU A 288 -5.66 -11.68 -14.19
C LEU A 288 -6.30 -13.01 -14.61
N MET A 289 -7.42 -13.38 -13.98
CA MET A 289 -8.19 -14.57 -14.36
C MET A 289 -8.67 -14.51 -15.81
N ALA A 290 -9.04 -13.33 -16.30
CA ALA A 290 -9.54 -13.14 -17.67
C ALA A 290 -8.45 -13.39 -18.72
N ILE A 291 -7.21 -13.02 -18.42
CA ILE A 291 -6.06 -13.19 -19.33
C ILE A 291 -5.25 -14.45 -19.02
N GLY A 292 -5.65 -15.24 -18.01
CA GLY A 292 -5.00 -16.51 -17.66
C GLY A 292 -3.67 -16.38 -16.93
N GLU A 293 -3.45 -15.27 -16.23
CA GLU A 293 -2.25 -15.03 -15.43
C GLU A 293 -2.42 -15.47 -13.97
N ALA A 294 -1.29 -15.73 -13.29
CA ALA A 294 -1.28 -16.09 -11.88
C ALA A 294 -1.74 -14.90 -10.99
N LEU A 295 -2.36 -15.22 -9.86
CA LEU A 295 -2.82 -14.22 -8.89
C LEU A 295 -1.72 -13.89 -7.88
N PRO A 296 -1.68 -12.67 -7.31
CA PRO A 296 -0.82 -12.37 -6.17
C PRO A 296 -1.16 -13.28 -4.98
N GLU A 297 -0.17 -13.56 -4.13
CA GLU A 297 -0.38 -14.45 -2.98
C GLU A 297 -1.21 -13.77 -1.89
N HIS A 298 -0.92 -12.48 -1.58
CA HIS A 298 -1.59 -11.73 -0.52
C HIS A 298 -1.85 -10.27 -0.92
N VAL A 299 -2.94 -9.74 -0.36
CA VAL A 299 -3.20 -8.30 -0.31
C VAL A 299 -3.33 -7.89 1.16
N PHE A 300 -2.40 -7.07 1.64
CA PHE A 300 -2.46 -6.51 2.99
C PHE A 300 -3.08 -5.11 2.96
N ALA A 301 -4.26 -4.96 3.58
CA ALA A 301 -5.02 -3.71 3.60
C ALA A 301 -4.88 -3.00 4.95
N HIS A 302 -4.12 -1.89 4.97
CA HIS A 302 -3.97 -1.07 6.18
C HIS A 302 -5.14 -0.09 6.37
N GLY A 303 -5.37 0.30 7.64
CA GLY A 303 -6.36 1.32 8.01
C GLY A 303 -5.89 2.75 7.76
N PHE A 304 -6.76 3.72 8.03
CA PHE A 304 -6.42 5.13 7.91
C PHE A 304 -5.70 5.66 9.15
N LEU A 305 -4.80 6.60 8.93
CA LEU A 305 -4.31 7.46 9.98
C LEU A 305 -5.31 8.62 10.19
N THR A 306 -5.74 8.81 11.42
CA THR A 306 -6.66 9.86 11.83
C THR A 306 -5.99 10.75 12.88
N VAL A 307 -6.47 11.95 13.10
CA VAL A 307 -6.01 12.82 14.18
C VAL A 307 -7.09 12.92 15.26
N ARG A 308 -6.67 13.04 16.49
CA ARG A 308 -7.61 13.27 17.60
C ARG A 308 -7.94 14.76 17.66
N ASN A 309 -9.22 15.08 17.51
CA ASN A 309 -9.70 16.44 17.69
C ASN A 309 -9.50 16.86 19.15
N SER A 310 -8.82 17.96 19.39
CA SER A 310 -8.47 18.44 20.74
C SER A 310 -9.68 18.90 21.57
N GLU A 311 -10.76 19.34 20.93
CA GLU A 311 -11.95 19.83 21.61
C GLU A 311 -12.93 18.70 21.93
N THR A 312 -13.14 17.78 20.97
CA THR A 312 -14.13 16.71 21.09
C THR A 312 -13.56 15.39 21.57
N GLY A 313 -12.22 15.19 21.52
CA GLY A 313 -11.53 13.96 21.80
C GLY A 313 -11.77 12.85 20.77
N LYS A 314 -12.56 13.09 19.72
CA LYS A 314 -12.89 12.11 18.69
C LYS A 314 -11.80 12.01 17.63
N ALA A 315 -11.64 10.81 17.06
CA ALA A 315 -10.81 10.60 15.90
C ALA A 315 -11.47 11.21 14.65
N GLU A 316 -10.74 12.00 13.89
CA GLU A 316 -11.20 12.64 12.67
C GLU A 316 -10.23 12.37 11.51
N LYS A 317 -10.79 12.19 10.30
CA LYS A 317 -9.98 12.06 9.09
C LYS A 317 -9.18 13.35 8.88
N MET A 318 -7.88 13.20 8.58
CA MET A 318 -7.02 14.32 8.21
C MET A 318 -7.52 14.98 6.91
N SER A 319 -7.50 16.31 6.89
CA SER A 319 -7.89 17.08 5.71
C SER A 319 -7.15 18.42 5.68
N LYS A 320 -6.55 18.76 4.53
CA LYS A 320 -5.91 20.08 4.33
C LYS A 320 -6.95 21.21 4.51
N SER A 321 -8.18 21.01 4.03
CA SER A 321 -9.26 22.02 4.16
C SER A 321 -9.73 22.26 5.58
N ARG A 322 -9.53 21.30 6.50
CA ARG A 322 -9.84 21.43 7.94
C ARG A 322 -8.65 21.93 8.76
N GLY A 323 -7.47 22.06 8.16
CA GLY A 323 -6.27 22.48 8.85
C GLY A 323 -5.76 21.48 9.91
N ASN A 324 -6.19 20.21 9.86
CA ASN A 324 -5.78 19.15 10.79
C ASN A 324 -4.87 18.09 10.14
N ALA A 325 -4.39 18.34 8.92
CA ALA A 325 -3.45 17.45 8.24
C ALA A 325 -2.05 17.60 8.83
N ILE A 326 -1.42 16.48 9.15
CA ILE A 326 -0.01 16.40 9.55
C ILE A 326 0.80 16.02 8.32
N ALA A 327 1.81 16.82 7.97
CA ALA A 327 2.72 16.49 6.90
C ALA A 327 3.81 15.50 7.39
N PRO A 328 4.33 14.61 6.52
CA PRO A 328 5.43 13.73 6.89
C PRO A 328 6.64 14.49 7.49
N ARG A 329 6.98 15.63 6.92
CA ARG A 329 8.10 16.46 7.37
C ARG A 329 7.91 17.03 8.78
N ASP A 330 6.69 17.36 9.18
CA ASP A 330 6.43 17.83 10.55
C ASP A 330 6.84 16.78 11.60
N VAL A 331 6.63 15.50 11.28
CA VAL A 331 7.02 14.40 12.17
C VAL A 331 8.52 14.10 12.08
N ILE A 332 9.10 14.15 10.88
CA ILE A 332 10.55 13.97 10.69
C ILE A 332 11.34 15.07 11.44
N ASP A 333 10.91 16.32 11.36
CA ASP A 333 11.52 17.45 12.05
C ASP A 333 11.45 17.30 13.57
N LEU A 334 10.37 16.68 14.08
CA LEU A 334 10.19 16.45 15.51
C LEU A 334 11.03 15.29 16.05
N LEU A 335 11.02 14.15 15.35
CA LEU A 335 11.53 12.86 15.87
C LEU A 335 12.77 12.33 15.14
N GLY A 336 13.17 12.94 14.04
CA GLY A 336 14.10 12.33 13.08
C GLY A 336 13.48 11.16 12.32
N VAL A 337 14.21 10.65 11.33
CA VAL A 337 13.72 9.55 10.45
C VAL A 337 13.51 8.27 11.23
N GLU A 338 14.44 7.89 12.10
CA GLU A 338 14.34 6.68 12.92
C GLU A 338 13.12 6.74 13.86
N GLY A 339 12.89 7.88 14.51
CA GLY A 339 11.73 8.07 15.39
C GLY A 339 10.42 8.03 14.62
N TYR A 340 10.37 8.64 13.43
CA TYR A 340 9.25 8.55 12.51
C TYR A 340 8.95 7.08 12.18
N ARG A 341 9.93 6.35 11.65
CA ARG A 341 9.80 4.94 11.25
C ARG A 341 9.39 4.08 12.43
N TYR A 342 10.02 4.28 13.59
CA TYR A 342 9.71 3.53 14.80
C TYR A 342 8.25 3.72 15.22
N TYR A 343 7.78 4.96 15.34
CA TYR A 343 6.41 5.24 15.80
C TYR A 343 5.36 4.60 14.89
N PHE A 344 5.43 4.82 13.58
CA PHE A 344 4.41 4.31 12.65
C PHE A 344 4.43 2.79 12.54
N MET A 345 5.54 2.13 12.82
CA MET A 345 5.63 0.68 12.78
C MET A 345 5.24 0.01 14.10
N THR A 346 5.28 0.73 15.21
CA THR A 346 5.23 0.09 16.53
C THR A 346 4.08 0.54 17.43
N ASP A 347 3.44 1.66 17.13
CA ASP A 347 2.31 2.20 17.91
C ASP A 347 1.00 2.29 17.13
N VAL A 348 1.05 2.16 15.80
CA VAL A 348 -0.12 2.13 14.92
C VAL A 348 -0.60 0.69 14.73
N ILE A 349 -1.90 0.45 14.91
CA ILE A 349 -2.51 -0.86 14.64
C ILE A 349 -2.74 -0.99 13.14
N HIS A 350 -1.93 -1.83 12.50
CA HIS A 350 -1.99 -2.01 11.05
C HIS A 350 -3.27 -2.76 10.65
N GLY A 351 -4.06 -2.32 9.76
CA GLY A 351 -5.35 -2.91 9.36
C GLY A 351 -6.57 -2.20 9.95
N GLU A 352 -6.44 -1.48 11.07
CA GLU A 352 -7.49 -0.66 11.66
C GLU A 352 -7.15 0.83 11.54
N ASP A 353 -8.17 1.69 11.68
CA ASP A 353 -7.96 3.13 11.74
C ASP A 353 -7.30 3.51 13.07
N SER A 354 -6.22 4.26 13.00
CA SER A 354 -5.45 4.65 14.19
C SER A 354 -5.37 6.16 14.34
N ALA A 355 -5.69 6.64 15.54
CA ALA A 355 -5.59 8.06 15.88
C ALA A 355 -4.17 8.39 16.35
N ILE A 356 -3.51 9.31 15.65
CA ILE A 356 -2.17 9.77 15.95
C ILE A 356 -2.17 11.15 16.62
N SER A 357 -1.14 11.44 17.42
CA SER A 357 -0.88 12.78 17.95
C SER A 357 0.62 12.97 18.23
N PHE A 358 1.09 14.21 18.18
CA PHE A 358 2.48 14.54 18.48
C PHE A 358 2.87 14.16 19.90
N GLU A 359 1.99 14.35 20.88
CA GLU A 359 2.21 13.96 22.27
C GLU A 359 2.44 12.45 22.40
N ARG A 360 1.67 11.64 21.67
CA ARG A 360 1.85 10.18 21.68
C ARG A 360 3.17 9.78 21.01
N MET A 361 3.54 10.42 19.92
CA MET A 361 4.81 10.21 19.23
C MET A 361 6.00 10.47 20.15
N GLU A 362 6.01 11.61 20.87
CA GLU A 362 7.04 11.95 21.85
C GLU A 362 7.08 10.94 23.00
N GLN A 363 5.93 10.51 23.52
CA GLN A 363 5.86 9.51 24.58
C GLN A 363 6.51 8.19 24.17
N VAL A 364 6.18 7.67 23.01
CA VAL A 364 6.73 6.41 22.48
C VAL A 364 8.24 6.55 22.24
N TYR A 365 8.66 7.63 21.58
CA TYR A 365 10.08 7.91 21.36
C TYR A 365 10.87 7.93 22.67
N ASN A 366 10.39 8.67 23.68
CA ASN A 366 11.07 8.80 24.95
C ASN A 366 11.09 7.49 25.75
N ALA A 367 9.97 6.75 25.77
CA ALA A 367 9.88 5.51 26.53
C ALA A 367 10.76 4.41 25.93
N ASP A 368 10.64 4.16 24.66
CA ASP A 368 11.23 3.00 24.00
C ASP A 368 12.64 3.29 23.50
N LEU A 369 12.81 4.36 22.72
CA LEU A 369 14.10 4.66 22.08
C LEU A 369 15.08 5.35 23.05
N ALA A 370 14.66 6.42 23.72
CA ALA A 370 15.57 7.14 24.60
C ALA A 370 15.82 6.40 25.93
N ASN A 371 14.75 6.03 26.66
CA ASN A 371 14.87 5.49 28.00
C ASN A 371 15.14 3.98 28.05
N SER A 372 14.64 3.19 27.12
CA SER A 372 14.87 1.74 27.12
C SER A 372 16.11 1.37 26.28
N TRP A 373 16.06 1.58 24.98
CA TRP A 373 17.14 1.23 24.06
C TRP A 373 18.39 2.10 24.26
N GLY A 374 18.23 3.43 24.31
CA GLY A 374 19.33 4.36 24.48
C GLY A 374 20.06 4.18 25.80
N ASN A 375 19.34 3.94 26.91
CA ASN A 375 19.94 3.62 28.19
C ASN A 375 20.74 2.30 28.16
N LEU A 376 20.19 1.24 27.51
CA LEU A 376 20.91 -0.03 27.37
C LEU A 376 22.26 0.17 26.66
N VAL A 377 22.24 0.85 25.51
CA VAL A 377 23.46 1.12 24.73
C VAL A 377 24.45 1.99 25.52
N SER A 378 23.97 3.08 26.11
CA SER A 378 24.81 3.99 26.90
C SER A 378 25.46 3.29 28.11
N ARG A 379 24.69 2.50 28.85
CA ARG A 379 25.20 1.74 30.01
C ARG A 379 26.21 0.69 29.60
N ALA A 380 25.93 -0.09 28.54
CA ALA A 380 26.85 -1.11 28.04
C ALA A 380 28.19 -0.51 27.58
N LEU A 381 28.15 0.59 26.81
CA LEU A 381 29.35 1.30 26.35
C LEU A 381 30.15 1.91 27.52
N ASN A 382 29.48 2.55 28.50
CA ASN A 382 30.14 3.11 29.66
C ASN A 382 30.79 2.02 30.53
N MET A 383 30.17 0.87 30.70
CA MET A 383 30.75 -0.27 31.42
C MET A 383 31.95 -0.84 30.68
N SER A 384 31.85 -1.01 29.35
CA SER A 384 32.98 -1.43 28.50
C SER A 384 34.17 -0.47 28.63
N ALA A 385 33.93 0.83 28.53
CA ALA A 385 34.99 1.84 28.69
C ALA A 385 35.61 1.81 30.10
N LYS A 386 34.79 1.69 31.13
CA LYS A 386 35.25 1.74 32.51
C LYS A 386 36.01 0.50 32.97
N TYR A 387 35.61 -0.70 32.56
CA TYR A 387 36.10 -1.98 33.09
C TYR A 387 37.00 -2.74 32.11
N PHE A 388 36.94 -2.40 30.82
CA PHE A 388 37.63 -3.12 29.75
C PHE A 388 38.32 -2.19 28.73
N ASP A 389 38.60 -0.94 29.10
CA ASP A 389 39.25 0.07 28.24
C ASP A 389 38.56 0.21 26.85
N GLY A 390 37.23 0.04 26.79
CA GLY A 390 36.46 0.13 25.55
C GLY A 390 36.52 -1.14 24.68
N ALA A 391 37.21 -2.18 25.10
CA ALA A 391 37.28 -3.45 24.39
C ALA A 391 36.11 -4.37 24.76
N THR A 392 35.79 -5.27 23.87
CA THR A 392 34.85 -6.36 24.19
C THR A 392 35.58 -7.40 25.06
N PRO A 393 35.10 -7.74 26.28
CA PRO A 393 35.73 -8.74 27.10
C PRO A 393 35.67 -10.13 26.47
N GLU A 394 36.63 -11.00 26.86
CA GLU A 394 36.57 -12.40 26.47
C GLU A 394 35.33 -13.07 27.06
N CYS A 395 34.73 -13.96 26.28
CA CYS A 395 33.57 -14.72 26.72
C CYS A 395 33.95 -15.62 27.91
N PRO A 396 33.24 -15.54 29.06
CA PRO A 396 33.59 -16.33 30.24
C PRO A 396 33.42 -17.83 29.98
N VAL A 397 34.23 -18.64 30.65
CA VAL A 397 34.12 -20.11 30.62
C VAL A 397 33.01 -20.53 31.58
N GLY A 398 31.77 -20.53 31.14
CA GLY A 398 30.61 -20.93 31.94
C GLY A 398 29.60 -19.78 32.05
N TRP A 399 28.38 -20.16 32.32
CA TRP A 399 27.25 -19.25 32.42
C TRP A 399 26.68 -19.26 33.83
N SER A 400 26.43 -18.10 34.40
CA SER A 400 25.68 -17.97 35.65
C SER A 400 24.19 -18.21 35.39
N GLU A 401 23.39 -18.31 36.44
CA GLU A 401 21.93 -18.40 36.34
C GLU A 401 21.33 -17.15 35.65
N LYS A 402 21.84 -15.95 35.98
CA LYS A 402 21.43 -14.69 35.31
C LYS A 402 21.75 -14.71 33.81
N ASP A 403 22.95 -15.20 33.43
CA ASP A 403 23.33 -15.34 32.03
C ASP A 403 22.37 -16.28 31.27
N GLY A 404 21.98 -17.39 31.96
CA GLY A 404 21.04 -18.37 31.40
C GLY A 404 19.67 -17.79 31.10
N VAL A 405 19.15 -16.92 31.98
CA VAL A 405 17.87 -16.22 31.77
C VAL A 405 17.94 -15.29 30.52
N LEU A 406 18.92 -14.39 30.46
CA LEU A 406 19.08 -13.48 29.33
C LEU A 406 19.28 -14.25 28.02
N ARG A 407 20.10 -15.28 28.06
CA ARG A 407 20.32 -16.14 26.86
C ARG A 407 19.04 -16.83 26.42
N GLY A 408 18.20 -17.31 27.36
CA GLY A 408 16.90 -17.90 27.03
C GLY A 408 15.98 -16.95 26.28
N VAL A 409 15.91 -15.69 26.72
CA VAL A 409 15.16 -14.63 26.01
C VAL A 409 15.78 -14.41 24.63
N ALA A 410 17.08 -14.21 24.55
CA ALA A 410 17.77 -13.87 23.29
C ALA A 410 17.66 -14.97 22.22
N THR A 411 17.72 -16.25 22.61
CA THR A 411 17.67 -17.38 21.66
C THR A 411 16.27 -17.63 21.10
N GLY A 412 15.20 -17.29 21.84
CA GLY A 412 13.81 -17.50 21.40
C GLY A 412 13.18 -16.33 20.67
N ILE A 413 13.88 -15.18 20.60
CA ILE A 413 13.27 -13.94 20.13
C ILE A 413 13.07 -13.92 18.60
N TYR A 414 14.03 -14.47 17.87
CA TYR A 414 14.00 -14.43 16.41
C TYR A 414 12.78 -15.14 15.83
N ASP A 415 12.44 -16.31 16.34
CA ASP A 415 11.30 -17.08 15.84
C ASP A 415 9.97 -16.34 16.12
N ARG A 416 9.84 -15.71 17.29
CA ARG A 416 8.67 -14.90 17.62
C ARG A 416 8.58 -13.63 16.76
N TYR A 417 9.70 -12.93 16.61
CA TYR A 417 9.81 -11.76 15.72
C TYR A 417 9.44 -12.13 14.29
N ALA A 418 10.03 -13.19 13.74
CA ALA A 418 9.76 -13.64 12.39
C ALA A 418 8.29 -14.05 12.20
N ALA A 419 7.70 -14.78 13.17
CA ALA A 419 6.29 -15.15 13.12
C ALA A 419 5.33 -13.95 13.14
N CYS A 420 5.70 -12.86 13.83
CA CYS A 420 4.95 -11.60 13.77
C CYS A 420 5.12 -10.91 12.41
N MET A 421 6.34 -10.83 11.90
CA MET A 421 6.63 -10.24 10.60
C MET A 421 5.92 -10.97 9.44
N GLU A 422 5.80 -12.30 9.50
CA GLU A 422 5.06 -13.10 8.50
C GLU A 422 3.57 -12.71 8.42
N ARG A 423 3.00 -12.19 9.49
CA ARG A 423 1.59 -11.77 9.57
C ARG A 423 1.40 -10.26 9.51
N PHE A 424 2.43 -9.49 9.20
CA PHE A 424 2.42 -8.03 9.24
C PHE A 424 2.06 -7.44 10.63
N ASP A 425 2.32 -8.21 11.70
CA ASP A 425 2.16 -7.77 13.08
C ASP A 425 3.44 -7.09 13.57
N TYR A 426 3.68 -5.88 13.09
CA TYR A 426 4.90 -5.14 13.44
C TYR A 426 4.91 -4.69 14.91
N VAL A 427 3.73 -4.48 15.52
CA VAL A 427 3.61 -4.19 16.95
C VAL A 427 4.09 -5.40 17.77
N GLY A 428 3.61 -6.60 17.47
CA GLY A 428 4.09 -7.82 18.12
C GLY A 428 5.57 -8.11 17.85
N ALA A 429 6.06 -7.80 16.65
CA ALA A 429 7.48 -7.92 16.31
C ALA A 429 8.33 -6.97 17.17
N LYS A 430 7.92 -5.70 17.34
CA LYS A 430 8.55 -4.74 18.25
C LYS A 430 8.52 -5.23 19.70
N ASP A 431 7.37 -5.71 20.18
CA ASP A 431 7.24 -6.20 21.55
C ASP A 431 8.21 -7.35 21.86
N ALA A 432 8.40 -8.26 20.89
CA ALA A 432 9.41 -9.31 21.02
C ALA A 432 10.82 -8.73 21.18
N VAL A 433 11.21 -7.73 20.37
CA VAL A 433 12.52 -7.07 20.47
C VAL A 433 12.67 -6.32 21.79
N MET A 434 11.63 -5.58 22.21
CA MET A 434 11.66 -4.81 23.46
C MET A 434 11.74 -5.68 24.70
N GLU A 435 11.21 -6.90 24.67
CA GLU A 435 11.41 -7.88 25.75
C GLU A 435 12.90 -8.17 25.97
N LEU A 436 13.68 -8.34 24.89
CA LEU A 436 15.13 -8.50 25.01
C LEU A 436 15.80 -7.26 25.56
N VAL A 437 15.40 -6.07 25.10
CA VAL A 437 15.95 -4.78 25.59
C VAL A 437 15.70 -4.64 27.09
N HIS A 438 14.50 -4.94 27.56
CA HIS A 438 14.14 -4.88 28.98
C HIS A 438 14.91 -5.94 29.80
N ALA A 439 14.99 -7.19 29.29
CA ALA A 439 15.77 -8.24 29.95
C ALA A 439 17.27 -7.88 30.06
N ALA A 440 17.84 -7.28 29.00
CA ALA A 440 19.23 -6.84 29.00
C ALA A 440 19.46 -5.64 29.98
N ASN A 441 18.54 -4.67 30.03
CA ASN A 441 18.59 -3.60 31.03
C ASN A 441 18.56 -4.14 32.46
N HIS A 442 17.66 -5.08 32.75
CA HIS A 442 17.57 -5.71 34.07
C HIS A 442 18.82 -6.55 34.38
N TYR A 443 19.41 -7.19 33.38
CA TYR A 443 20.65 -7.97 33.59
C TYR A 443 21.83 -7.08 34.04
N ILE A 444 21.91 -5.85 33.52
CA ILE A 444 22.96 -4.87 33.86
C ILE A 444 22.75 -4.27 35.27
N GLU A 445 21.53 -4.28 35.81
CA GLU A 445 21.23 -3.85 37.21
C GLU A 445 21.76 -4.80 38.25
#